data_7b01066d73d67ecc2bf2302d2c1f8537
#
_entry.id   7b01066d73d67ecc2bf2302d2c1f8537
#
_cell.length_a   1.000
_cell.length_b   1.000
_cell.length_c   1.000
_cell.angle_alpha   90.00
_cell.angle_beta   90.00
_cell.angle_gamma   90.00
#
_symmetry.space_group_name_H-M   'P 1'
#
loop_
_entity.id
_entity.type
_entity.pdbx_description
1 polymer ?
#
loop_
_entity_poly.entity_id
_entity_poly.type
_entity_poly.pdbx_seq_one_letter_code
_entity_poly.pdbx_strand_id
1 'polypeptide(L)'
;MTSDLTCTVENPATSNSIAMTVNPNSPVSVSISASATTICTGTTVNFTATPTNGGSAPLYQWYVGTTLVGTGSTYSSNTLADGDVVTCVLTSDEVCATNNPATSNAIPMTVNSSLPVSVSIAADPGNVVCAGTSVTFTATPTNGGVSPTYTWKVNGVTQGSNSPTYTTSSLTDGQTVTCVLVSSETCATGNPATSNAILMDVSANVPVSVSITESVNNICEGTNVTFTATPTNGGATPSYQWYLNSVPVGIGAAYSN
;
A
#
# COMPACT_ATOMS: atom_id res chain seq x y z
N MET A 1 28.60 78.82 25.93
CA MET A 1 27.68 79.80 26.54
C MET A 1 28.51 81.05 26.81
N THR A 2 28.05 82.17 26.36
CA THR A 2 28.60 83.49 26.73
C THR A 2 27.73 84.10 27.80
N SER A 3 28.34 84.72 28.83
CA SER A 3 27.63 85.44 29.87
C SER A 3 27.70 86.94 29.58
N ASP A 4 26.63 87.70 29.88
CA ASP A 4 26.55 89.17 29.80
C ASP A 4 26.79 89.88 31.10
N LEU A 5 27.19 89.08 32.11
CA LEU A 5 27.58 89.66 33.38
C LEU A 5 28.95 90.38 33.31
N THR A 6 29.12 91.53 34.00
CA THR A 6 30.31 92.40 33.88
C THR A 6 31.58 91.94 34.62
N CYS A 7 31.65 90.98 35.35
CA CYS A 7 32.81 90.49 36.01
C CYS A 7 32.95 88.95 35.97
N THR A 8 32.88 88.39 34.78
CA THR A 8 33.01 86.97 34.55
C THR A 8 34.47 86.59 34.17
N VAL A 9 34.96 85.47 34.68
CA VAL A 9 36.16 84.80 34.24
C VAL A 9 35.75 83.59 33.35
N GLU A 10 36.67 83.22 32.45
CA GLU A 10 36.44 82.09 31.50
C GLU A 10 35.13 82.26 30.65
N ASN A 11 34.93 83.46 30.10
CA ASN A 11 33.82 83.77 29.19
C ASN A 11 34.39 83.93 27.77
N PRO A 12 33.98 83.11 26.79
CA PRO A 12 32.88 82.09 26.84
C PRO A 12 33.27 80.79 27.53
N ALA A 13 32.33 80.20 28.30
CA ALA A 13 32.49 78.85 28.87
C ALA A 13 32.17 77.78 27.85
N THR A 14 33.00 76.77 27.79
CA THR A 14 32.76 75.61 26.94
C THR A 14 32.12 74.47 27.75
N SER A 15 31.11 73.84 27.21
CA SER A 15 30.51 72.69 27.85
C SER A 15 31.41 71.44 27.69
N ASN A 16 31.16 70.41 28.46
CA ASN A 16 31.65 69.08 28.20
C ASN A 16 31.17 68.56 26.83
N SER A 17 31.95 67.70 26.21
CA SER A 17 31.53 66.97 25.00
C SER A 17 30.76 65.73 25.41
N ILE A 18 29.69 65.44 24.68
CA ILE A 18 28.94 64.17 24.76
C ILE A 18 29.24 63.39 23.50
N ALA A 19 29.89 62.24 23.66
CA ALA A 19 30.10 61.31 22.55
C ALA A 19 28.80 60.54 22.27
N MET A 20 28.29 60.66 21.06
CA MET A 20 27.14 59.90 20.58
C MET A 20 27.60 58.70 19.73
N THR A 21 27.05 57.53 20.04
CA THR A 21 27.23 56.36 19.20
C THR A 21 25.98 56.16 18.35
N VAL A 22 26.12 56.18 17.03
CA VAL A 22 25.00 55.94 16.09
C VAL A 22 25.22 54.57 15.50
N ASN A 23 24.33 53.63 15.84
CA ASN A 23 24.34 52.28 15.27
C ASN A 23 23.63 52.31 13.86
N PRO A 24 24.15 51.54 12.90
CA PRO A 24 23.46 51.38 11.61
C PRO A 24 22.15 50.65 11.77
N ASN A 25 21.22 50.86 10.82
CA ASN A 25 20.00 50.10 10.73
C ASN A 25 20.26 48.62 10.43
N SER A 26 19.58 47.74 11.16
CA SER A 26 19.66 46.27 10.99
C SER A 26 18.34 45.76 10.38
N PRO A 27 18.25 45.56 9.06
CA PRO A 27 17.05 45.01 8.43
C PRO A 27 16.84 43.56 8.84
N VAL A 28 15.67 43.27 9.41
CA VAL A 28 15.27 41.94 9.87
C VAL A 28 14.64 41.17 8.73
N SER A 29 15.00 39.89 8.59
CA SER A 29 14.32 38.96 7.71
C SER A 29 14.34 37.54 8.31
N VAL A 30 13.43 36.69 7.83
CA VAL A 30 13.36 35.29 8.15
C VAL A 30 13.04 34.47 6.92
N SER A 31 13.70 33.34 6.75
CA SER A 31 13.33 32.31 5.77
C SER A 31 12.99 31.03 6.48
N ILE A 32 12.10 30.23 5.88
CA ILE A 32 11.74 28.90 6.41
C ILE A 32 12.00 27.82 5.38
N SER A 33 12.33 26.62 5.89
CA SER A 33 12.47 25.39 5.12
C SER A 33 11.60 24.30 5.76
N ALA A 34 11.17 23.32 4.94
CA ALA A 34 10.43 22.15 5.38
C ALA A 34 11.21 20.87 5.05
N SER A 35 11.07 19.82 5.86
CA SER A 35 11.66 18.50 5.60
C SER A 35 11.06 17.85 4.34
N ALA A 36 9.80 18.15 4.00
CA ALA A 36 9.10 17.77 2.77
C ALA A 36 7.93 18.71 2.53
N THR A 37 7.52 18.90 1.26
CA THR A 37 6.36 19.71 0.88
C THR A 37 5.24 18.88 0.24
N THR A 38 5.57 17.64 -0.21
CA THR A 38 4.60 16.64 -0.68
C THR A 38 4.68 15.45 0.25
N ILE A 39 3.57 15.12 0.90
CA ILE A 39 3.50 14.10 1.95
C ILE A 39 2.21 13.29 1.85
N CYS A 40 2.14 12.22 2.64
CA CYS A 40 0.89 11.50 2.88
C CYS A 40 0.20 12.02 4.15
N THR A 41 -1.11 11.92 4.22
CA THR A 41 -1.88 12.24 5.43
C THR A 41 -1.27 11.60 6.66
N GLY A 42 -1.06 12.39 7.72
CA GLY A 42 -0.47 11.94 8.98
C GLY A 42 1.06 11.89 9.02
N THR A 43 1.75 12.24 7.92
CA THR A 43 3.21 12.33 7.92
C THR A 43 3.67 13.57 8.68
N THR A 44 4.64 13.39 9.59
CA THR A 44 5.24 14.50 10.33
C THR A 44 6.18 15.30 9.43
N VAL A 45 5.96 16.61 9.36
CA VAL A 45 6.84 17.58 8.69
C VAL A 45 7.47 18.48 9.72
N ASN A 46 8.79 18.69 9.60
CA ASN A 46 9.55 19.61 10.43
C ASN A 46 9.89 20.87 9.62
N PHE A 47 9.60 22.02 10.19
CA PHE A 47 9.93 23.33 9.65
C PHE A 47 11.01 23.97 10.49
N THR A 48 11.93 24.69 9.84
CA THR A 48 13.03 25.39 10.50
C THR A 48 13.06 26.83 9.99
N ALA A 49 13.12 27.77 10.90
CA ALA A 49 13.29 29.19 10.61
C ALA A 49 14.75 29.60 10.72
N THR A 50 15.23 30.35 9.72
CA THR A 50 16.58 30.92 9.66
C THR A 50 16.44 32.45 9.66
N PRO A 51 16.77 33.12 10.78
CA PRO A 51 16.66 34.56 10.91
C PRO A 51 17.91 35.27 10.35
N THR A 52 17.73 36.52 9.94
CA THR A 52 18.77 37.49 9.70
C THR A 52 18.49 38.69 10.59
N ASN A 53 19.49 39.16 11.37
CA ASN A 53 19.37 40.23 12.37
C ASN A 53 18.23 39.96 13.36
N GLY A 54 18.09 38.69 13.81
CA GLY A 54 17.08 38.29 14.78
C GLY A 54 17.34 38.79 16.21
N GLY A 55 18.57 39.21 16.52
CA GLY A 55 19.00 39.58 17.87
C GLY A 55 19.42 38.36 18.69
N SER A 56 19.48 38.54 20.00
CA SER A 56 19.94 37.53 20.96
C SER A 56 18.78 36.62 21.46
N ALA A 57 17.56 37.09 21.44
CA ALA A 57 16.36 36.39 21.90
C ALA A 57 15.17 36.58 20.96
N PRO A 58 15.28 36.19 19.68
CA PRO A 58 14.21 36.36 18.69
C PRO A 58 12.96 35.56 19.06
N LEU A 59 11.78 36.15 18.80
CA LEU A 59 10.49 35.49 18.97
C LEU A 59 9.98 35.01 17.61
N TYR A 60 9.51 33.77 17.55
CA TYR A 60 8.95 33.16 16.35
C TYR A 60 7.50 32.78 16.56
N GLN A 61 6.66 33.03 15.56
CA GLN A 61 5.27 32.62 15.52
C GLN A 61 5.00 31.92 14.20
N TRP A 62 4.57 30.66 14.27
CA TRP A 62 4.24 29.85 13.10
C TRP A 62 2.75 29.89 12.80
N TYR A 63 2.42 30.00 11.54
CA TYR A 63 1.05 30.04 11.06
C TYR A 63 0.81 28.98 9.99
N VAL A 64 -0.39 28.36 10.03
CA VAL A 64 -0.98 27.59 8.92
C VAL A 64 -2.17 28.43 8.43
N GLY A 65 -2.07 28.96 7.22
CA GLY A 65 -2.96 30.00 6.75
C GLY A 65 -2.91 31.24 7.67
N THR A 66 -4.00 31.52 8.36
CA THR A 66 -4.10 32.62 9.34
C THR A 66 -4.07 32.16 10.79
N THR A 67 -4.02 30.85 11.04
CA THR A 67 -4.09 30.27 12.39
C THR A 67 -2.70 30.16 13.00
N LEU A 68 -2.49 30.71 14.19
CA LEU A 68 -1.27 30.53 14.99
C LEU A 68 -1.20 29.08 15.49
N VAL A 69 -0.12 28.35 15.14
CA VAL A 69 0.04 26.92 15.44
C VAL A 69 1.27 26.60 16.29
N GLY A 70 2.19 27.53 16.46
CA GLY A 70 3.40 27.27 17.25
C GLY A 70 4.29 28.49 17.45
N THR A 71 5.31 28.31 18.31
CA THR A 71 6.36 29.29 18.62
C THR A 71 7.73 28.59 18.64
N GLY A 72 8.83 29.39 18.63
CA GLY A 72 10.19 28.88 18.62
C GLY A 72 10.77 28.76 17.21
N SER A 73 12.08 28.48 17.12
CA SER A 73 12.83 28.44 15.85
C SER A 73 12.46 27.27 14.95
N THR A 74 11.71 26.28 15.46
CA THR A 74 11.24 25.11 14.72
C THR A 74 9.75 24.86 15.00
N TYR A 75 9.06 24.29 14.01
CA TYR A 75 7.67 23.85 14.13
C TYR A 75 7.54 22.44 13.52
N SER A 76 6.72 21.60 14.12
CA SER A 76 6.48 20.24 13.64
C SER A 76 4.98 19.93 13.64
N SER A 77 4.48 19.33 12.56
CA SER A 77 3.08 18.96 12.44
C SER A 77 2.93 17.65 11.65
N ASN A 78 1.93 16.84 12.07
CA ASN A 78 1.44 15.67 11.34
C ASN A 78 -0.05 15.78 10.96
N THR A 79 -0.63 16.98 11.14
CA THR A 79 -2.05 17.26 10.91
C THR A 79 -2.28 18.23 9.75
N LEU A 80 -1.26 18.48 8.94
CA LEU A 80 -1.38 19.35 7.77
C LEU A 80 -2.35 18.75 6.74
N ALA A 81 -3.15 19.62 6.14
CA ALA A 81 -4.08 19.29 5.08
C ALA A 81 -3.54 19.72 3.71
N ASP A 82 -4.12 19.15 2.65
CA ASP A 82 -3.79 19.54 1.28
C ASP A 82 -4.15 21.00 1.02
N GLY A 83 -3.20 21.74 0.43
CA GLY A 83 -3.34 23.18 0.20
C GLY A 83 -3.00 24.06 1.41
N ASP A 84 -2.62 23.51 2.58
CA ASP A 84 -2.14 24.32 3.70
C ASP A 84 -0.89 25.12 3.29
N VAL A 85 -0.81 26.35 3.79
CA VAL A 85 0.34 27.24 3.56
C VAL A 85 0.95 27.61 4.90
N VAL A 86 2.22 27.24 5.09
CA VAL A 86 2.96 27.50 6.33
C VAL A 86 3.83 28.73 6.18
N THR A 87 3.77 29.63 7.18
CA THR A 87 4.60 30.84 7.29
C THR A 87 5.08 31.01 8.73
N CYS A 88 6.12 31.82 8.87
CA CYS A 88 6.68 32.20 10.18
C CYS A 88 6.85 33.72 10.26
N VAL A 89 6.47 34.30 11.39
CA VAL A 89 6.70 35.70 11.72
C VAL A 89 7.80 35.77 12.78
N LEU A 90 8.85 36.54 12.50
CA LEU A 90 9.98 36.80 13.39
C LEU A 90 9.84 38.20 13.99
N THR A 91 9.90 38.28 15.31
CA THR A 91 10.12 39.55 16.03
C THR A 91 11.54 39.55 16.61
N SER A 92 12.34 40.48 16.17
CA SER A 92 13.72 40.67 16.59
C SER A 92 13.82 41.56 17.80
N ASP A 93 14.76 41.28 18.71
CA ASP A 93 15.20 42.14 19.80
C ASP A 93 16.48 42.93 19.47
N GLU A 94 16.92 42.97 18.21
CA GLU A 94 18.09 43.68 17.72
C GLU A 94 17.90 45.19 17.85
N VAL A 95 18.96 45.86 18.28
CA VAL A 95 18.98 47.33 18.36
C VAL A 95 18.99 47.92 16.95
N CYS A 96 18.19 48.97 16.73
CA CYS A 96 18.00 49.59 15.40
C CYS A 96 17.41 48.65 14.35
N ALA A 97 16.62 47.62 14.78
CA ALA A 97 15.93 46.71 13.87
C ALA A 97 14.96 47.46 12.97
N THR A 98 15.00 47.21 11.67
CA THR A 98 14.05 47.69 10.69
C THR A 98 13.33 46.50 10.04
N ASN A 99 12.16 46.71 9.46
CA ASN A 99 11.33 45.63 8.92
C ASN A 99 10.95 44.56 9.98
N ASN A 100 10.66 45.05 11.20
CA ASN A 100 10.41 44.20 12.36
C ASN A 100 8.95 44.46 12.87
N PRO A 101 8.08 43.41 12.95
CA PRO A 101 8.36 41.99 12.66
C PRO A 101 8.50 41.68 11.16
N ALA A 102 9.24 40.63 10.83
CA ALA A 102 9.45 40.12 9.49
C ALA A 102 8.66 38.83 9.22
N THR A 103 8.07 38.71 8.05
CA THR A 103 7.36 37.49 7.63
C THR A 103 8.21 36.69 6.64
N SER A 104 8.25 35.38 6.78
CA SER A 104 9.01 34.45 5.94
C SER A 104 8.42 34.30 4.53
N ASN A 105 9.13 33.55 3.68
CA ASN A 105 8.53 32.89 2.53
C ASN A 105 7.39 31.98 2.98
N ALA A 106 6.42 31.74 2.09
CA ALA A 106 5.33 30.81 2.28
C ALA A 106 5.71 29.42 1.73
N ILE A 107 5.38 28.35 2.44
CA ILE A 107 5.54 26.96 1.99
C ILE A 107 4.17 26.33 1.80
N PRO A 108 3.70 26.15 0.54
CA PRO A 108 2.49 25.40 0.27
C PRO A 108 2.74 23.90 0.44
N MET A 109 1.77 23.20 1.04
CA MET A 109 1.81 21.76 1.27
C MET A 109 0.90 21.02 0.29
N THR A 110 1.38 19.89 -0.22
CA THR A 110 0.59 18.90 -0.96
C THR A 110 0.43 17.67 -0.09
N VAL A 111 -0.79 17.34 0.30
CA VAL A 111 -1.07 16.20 1.18
C VAL A 111 -1.95 15.19 0.47
N ASN A 112 -1.34 14.06 0.08
CA ASN A 112 -2.04 12.96 -0.58
C ASN A 112 -2.79 12.10 0.44
N SER A 113 -4.00 11.65 0.08
CA SER A 113 -4.80 10.74 0.89
C SER A 113 -4.13 9.38 1.05
N SER A 114 -4.28 8.75 2.21
CA SER A 114 -3.87 7.38 2.44
C SER A 114 -4.71 6.41 1.61
N LEU A 115 -4.05 5.45 0.92
CA LEU A 115 -4.67 4.45 0.07
C LEU A 115 -4.50 3.06 0.71
N PRO A 116 -5.56 2.48 1.32
CA PRO A 116 -5.48 1.13 1.87
C PRO A 116 -5.34 0.11 0.74
N VAL A 117 -4.28 -0.70 0.82
CA VAL A 117 -3.98 -1.76 -0.15
C VAL A 117 -4.61 -3.06 0.29
N SER A 118 -5.24 -3.76 -0.65
CA SER A 118 -5.71 -5.13 -0.45
C SER A 118 -5.60 -5.93 -1.73
N VAL A 119 -5.68 -7.25 -1.59
CA VAL A 119 -5.69 -8.20 -2.71
C VAL A 119 -6.63 -9.34 -2.38
N SER A 120 -7.41 -9.81 -3.34
CA SER A 120 -8.17 -11.05 -3.27
C SER A 120 -7.72 -11.98 -4.38
N ILE A 121 -7.89 -13.30 -4.17
CA ILE A 121 -7.61 -14.31 -5.19
C ILE A 121 -8.81 -15.20 -5.43
N ALA A 122 -8.94 -15.65 -6.68
CA ALA A 122 -9.93 -16.63 -7.11
C ALA A 122 -9.23 -17.74 -7.90
N ALA A 123 -9.79 -18.96 -7.88
CA ALA A 123 -9.30 -20.13 -8.61
C ALA A 123 -10.26 -20.50 -9.74
N ASP A 124 -9.72 -20.84 -10.90
CA ASP A 124 -10.47 -21.38 -12.04
C ASP A 124 -9.81 -22.71 -12.47
N PRO A 125 -10.56 -23.84 -12.55
CA PRO A 125 -12.01 -24.01 -12.45
C PRO A 125 -12.59 -24.03 -11.02
N GLY A 126 -11.81 -23.80 -9.98
CA GLY A 126 -12.23 -23.80 -8.58
C GLY A 126 -11.19 -24.51 -7.69
N ASN A 127 -11.57 -24.72 -6.42
CA ASN A 127 -10.68 -25.37 -5.46
C ASN A 127 -10.91 -26.87 -5.29
N VAL A 128 -12.00 -27.42 -5.84
CA VAL A 128 -12.32 -28.85 -5.82
C VAL A 128 -12.01 -29.44 -7.19
N VAL A 129 -10.95 -30.24 -7.30
CA VAL A 129 -10.42 -30.75 -8.58
C VAL A 129 -9.86 -32.16 -8.43
N CYS A 130 -9.64 -32.83 -9.57
CA CYS A 130 -8.88 -34.09 -9.59
C CYS A 130 -7.38 -33.82 -9.65
N ALA A 131 -6.59 -34.77 -9.18
CA ALA A 131 -5.13 -34.71 -9.25
C ALA A 131 -4.65 -34.49 -10.70
N GLY A 132 -3.70 -33.55 -10.88
CA GLY A 132 -3.19 -33.16 -12.20
C GLY A 132 -4.04 -32.15 -12.98
N THR A 133 -5.19 -31.72 -12.44
CA THR A 133 -5.98 -30.63 -13.06
C THR A 133 -5.18 -29.32 -13.00
N SER A 134 -5.10 -28.64 -14.14
CA SER A 134 -4.49 -27.30 -14.20
C SER A 134 -5.47 -26.27 -13.57
N VAL A 135 -5.00 -25.58 -12.53
CA VAL A 135 -5.75 -24.52 -11.85
C VAL A 135 -5.01 -23.19 -12.04
N THR A 136 -5.75 -22.19 -12.45
CA THR A 136 -5.23 -20.81 -12.56
C THR A 136 -5.81 -19.95 -11.45
N PHE A 137 -4.94 -19.37 -10.64
CA PHE A 137 -5.28 -18.39 -9.61
C PHE A 137 -5.11 -16.99 -10.19
N THR A 138 -6.09 -16.13 -9.98
CA THR A 138 -6.08 -14.73 -10.43
C THR A 138 -6.17 -13.81 -9.22
N ALA A 139 -5.23 -12.86 -9.13
CA ALA A 139 -5.21 -11.84 -8.10
C ALA A 139 -5.93 -10.57 -8.59
N THR A 140 -6.81 -10.04 -7.75
CA THR A 140 -7.50 -8.76 -7.97
C THR A 140 -7.04 -7.78 -6.90
N PRO A 141 -6.17 -6.81 -7.26
CA PRO A 141 -5.67 -5.81 -6.32
C PRO A 141 -6.64 -4.64 -6.15
N THR A 142 -6.61 -4.03 -4.96
CA THR A 142 -7.18 -2.70 -4.69
C THR A 142 -6.01 -1.79 -4.32
N ASN A 143 -5.93 -0.60 -4.95
CA ASN A 143 -4.84 0.36 -4.78
C ASN A 143 -3.45 -0.28 -5.00
N GLY A 144 -3.35 -1.14 -6.02
CA GLY A 144 -2.08 -1.80 -6.38
C GLY A 144 -1.07 -0.87 -7.05
N GLY A 145 -1.53 0.26 -7.60
CA GLY A 145 -0.72 1.18 -8.38
C GLY A 145 -0.51 0.73 -9.83
N VAL A 146 0.34 1.45 -10.53
CA VAL A 146 0.61 1.20 -11.96
C VAL A 146 1.56 0.03 -12.22
N SER A 147 2.34 -0.37 -11.21
CA SER A 147 3.35 -1.44 -11.32
C SER A 147 3.41 -2.28 -10.04
N PRO A 148 2.30 -2.94 -9.66
CA PRO A 148 2.28 -3.79 -8.47
C PRO A 148 3.14 -5.03 -8.69
N THR A 149 3.69 -5.58 -7.60
CA THR A 149 4.37 -6.86 -7.63
C THR A 149 3.60 -7.92 -6.86
N TYR A 150 3.64 -9.16 -7.36
CA TYR A 150 2.90 -10.29 -6.81
C TYR A 150 3.87 -11.40 -6.39
N THR A 151 3.61 -12.04 -5.27
CA THR A 151 4.33 -13.23 -4.82
C THR A 151 3.33 -14.31 -4.43
N TRP A 152 3.25 -15.36 -5.22
CA TRP A 152 2.39 -16.51 -4.98
C TRP A 152 3.05 -17.51 -4.04
N LYS A 153 2.26 -18.06 -3.11
CA LYS A 153 2.74 -19.02 -2.12
C LYS A 153 1.80 -20.23 -2.02
N VAL A 154 2.38 -21.41 -1.93
CA VAL A 154 1.68 -22.67 -1.59
C VAL A 154 2.19 -23.11 -0.22
N ASN A 155 1.31 -23.27 0.75
CA ASN A 155 1.66 -23.56 2.16
C ASN A 155 2.74 -22.60 2.71
N GLY A 156 2.67 -21.31 2.35
CA GLY A 156 3.63 -20.29 2.76
C GLY A 156 4.94 -20.28 1.98
N VAL A 157 5.22 -21.30 1.14
CA VAL A 157 6.43 -21.37 0.31
C VAL A 157 6.21 -20.68 -1.03
N THR A 158 7.11 -19.78 -1.40
CA THR A 158 7.04 -19.05 -2.69
C THR A 158 7.16 -20.01 -3.87
N GLN A 159 6.23 -19.91 -4.81
CA GLN A 159 6.15 -20.72 -6.03
C GLN A 159 6.33 -19.89 -7.29
N GLY A 160 5.66 -18.74 -7.38
CA GLY A 160 5.69 -17.86 -8.53
C GLY A 160 5.75 -16.40 -8.09
N SER A 161 6.18 -15.53 -8.99
CA SER A 161 6.37 -14.12 -8.70
C SER A 161 6.02 -13.21 -9.89
N ASN A 162 5.67 -12.00 -9.55
CA ASN A 162 5.50 -10.84 -10.44
C ASN A 162 4.51 -11.04 -11.60
N SER A 163 3.47 -11.86 -11.38
CA SER A 163 2.34 -12.01 -12.31
C SER A 163 1.04 -11.91 -11.52
N PRO A 164 0.00 -11.24 -12.05
CA PRO A 164 -1.33 -11.25 -11.44
C PRO A 164 -2.01 -12.61 -11.49
N THR A 165 -1.41 -13.58 -12.20
CA THR A 165 -1.90 -14.95 -12.30
C THR A 165 -0.82 -15.97 -11.93
N TYR A 166 -1.24 -17.10 -11.35
CA TYR A 166 -0.41 -18.27 -11.09
C TYR A 166 -1.15 -19.53 -11.53
N THR A 167 -0.55 -20.31 -12.42
CA THR A 167 -1.13 -21.54 -12.94
C THR A 167 -0.27 -22.73 -12.55
N THR A 168 -0.91 -23.78 -12.06
CA THR A 168 -0.22 -25.04 -11.68
C THR A 168 -1.15 -26.23 -11.80
N SER A 169 -0.57 -27.41 -12.08
CA SER A 169 -1.26 -28.71 -12.07
C SER A 169 -0.70 -29.68 -11.01
N SER A 170 0.19 -29.20 -10.15
CA SER A 170 0.90 -30.02 -9.16
C SER A 170 0.35 -29.92 -7.74
N LEU A 171 -0.82 -29.30 -7.56
CA LEU A 171 -1.44 -29.17 -6.24
C LEU A 171 -1.91 -30.53 -5.72
N THR A 172 -1.79 -30.68 -4.40
CA THR A 172 -2.26 -31.85 -3.65
C THR A 172 -3.33 -31.44 -2.65
N ASP A 173 -4.08 -32.43 -2.17
CA ASP A 173 -5.14 -32.20 -1.19
C ASP A 173 -4.63 -31.50 0.08
N GLY A 174 -5.42 -30.57 0.60
CA GLY A 174 -5.13 -29.80 1.81
C GLY A 174 -4.11 -28.67 1.62
N GLN A 175 -3.57 -28.45 0.43
CA GLN A 175 -2.68 -27.31 0.18
C GLN A 175 -3.43 -26.00 0.15
N THR A 176 -2.79 -24.94 0.67
CA THR A 176 -3.37 -23.59 0.72
C THR A 176 -2.57 -22.66 -0.17
N VAL A 177 -3.29 -21.94 -1.05
CA VAL A 177 -2.70 -20.95 -1.96
C VAL A 177 -3.02 -19.54 -1.47
N THR A 178 -2.01 -18.66 -1.45
CA THR A 178 -2.13 -17.24 -1.12
C THR A 178 -1.28 -16.41 -2.07
N CYS A 179 -1.58 -15.11 -2.15
CA CYS A 179 -0.80 -14.13 -2.90
C CYS A 179 -0.45 -12.95 -2.00
N VAL A 180 0.80 -12.49 -2.06
CA VAL A 180 1.25 -11.25 -1.43
C VAL A 180 1.41 -10.20 -2.51
N LEU A 181 0.73 -9.07 -2.33
CA LEU A 181 0.77 -7.90 -3.19
C LEU A 181 1.66 -6.83 -2.55
N VAL A 182 2.62 -6.29 -3.30
CA VAL A 182 3.29 -5.03 -2.97
C VAL A 182 2.80 -3.97 -3.96
N SER A 183 2.15 -2.97 -3.42
CA SER A 183 1.64 -1.83 -4.19
C SER A 183 2.75 -0.85 -4.55
N SER A 184 2.66 -0.23 -5.72
CA SER A 184 3.48 0.88 -6.17
C SER A 184 2.83 2.25 -5.94
N GLU A 185 1.67 2.31 -5.25
CA GLU A 185 1.03 3.57 -4.92
C GLU A 185 1.83 4.39 -3.92
N THR A 186 1.89 5.69 -4.18
CA THR A 186 2.35 6.66 -3.20
C THR A 186 1.28 6.74 -2.10
N CYS A 187 1.66 6.78 -0.85
CA CYS A 187 0.75 6.81 0.30
C CYS A 187 -0.05 5.51 0.51
N ALA A 188 0.45 4.39 0.01
CA ALA A 188 -0.10 3.07 0.27
C ALA A 188 -0.04 2.71 1.75
N THR A 189 -1.15 2.26 2.33
CA THR A 189 -1.24 1.72 3.70
C THR A 189 -1.60 0.25 3.67
N GLY A 190 -1.14 -0.53 4.66
CA GLY A 190 -1.33 -1.99 4.65
C GLY A 190 -0.53 -2.70 3.54
N ASN A 191 0.59 -2.11 3.14
CA ASN A 191 1.47 -2.60 2.09
C ASN A 191 2.75 -3.20 2.71
N PRO A 192 3.11 -4.48 2.42
CA PRO A 192 2.44 -5.41 1.53
C PRO A 192 1.12 -5.97 2.08
N ALA A 193 0.18 -6.31 1.18
CA ALA A 193 -1.09 -6.94 1.51
C ALA A 193 -1.07 -8.44 1.18
N THR A 194 -1.73 -9.25 2.03
CA THR A 194 -1.88 -10.69 1.78
C THR A 194 -3.34 -10.99 1.44
N SER A 195 -3.57 -11.84 0.45
CA SER A 195 -4.90 -12.25 -0.02
C SER A 195 -5.64 -13.13 0.98
N ASN A 196 -6.92 -13.40 0.68
CA ASN A 196 -7.60 -14.59 1.21
C ASN A 196 -6.79 -15.85 0.86
N ALA A 197 -6.94 -16.89 1.69
CA ALA A 197 -6.38 -18.21 1.43
C ALA A 197 -7.39 -19.08 0.70
N ILE A 198 -6.95 -19.84 -0.32
CA ILE A 198 -7.74 -20.86 -0.98
C ILE A 198 -7.18 -22.21 -0.57
N LEU A 199 -7.99 -22.98 0.19
CA LEU A 199 -7.71 -24.38 0.53
C LEU A 199 -8.15 -25.26 -0.62
N MET A 200 -7.25 -26.11 -1.12
CA MET A 200 -7.50 -27.04 -2.22
C MET A 200 -8.05 -28.38 -1.70
N ASP A 201 -9.08 -28.87 -2.34
CA ASP A 201 -9.63 -30.21 -2.21
C ASP A 201 -9.31 -30.97 -3.49
N VAL A 202 -8.29 -31.84 -3.42
CA VAL A 202 -7.75 -32.54 -4.60
C VAL A 202 -7.99 -34.05 -4.45
N SER A 203 -8.98 -34.53 -5.20
CA SER A 203 -9.30 -35.96 -5.23
C SER A 203 -8.31 -36.75 -6.10
N ALA A 204 -7.93 -37.92 -5.64
CA ALA A 204 -7.11 -38.82 -6.41
C ALA A 204 -7.86 -39.34 -7.63
N ASN A 205 -7.15 -39.48 -8.76
CA ASN A 205 -7.69 -40.15 -9.94
C ASN A 205 -7.88 -41.64 -9.65
N VAL A 206 -9.05 -42.18 -9.93
CA VAL A 206 -9.38 -43.58 -9.77
C VAL A 206 -9.61 -44.25 -11.15
N PRO A 207 -8.95 -45.40 -11.42
CA PRO A 207 -9.16 -46.10 -12.68
C PRO A 207 -10.56 -46.67 -12.76
N VAL A 208 -11.21 -46.49 -13.90
CA VAL A 208 -12.53 -47.09 -14.21
C VAL A 208 -12.27 -48.40 -14.93
N SER A 209 -12.94 -49.49 -14.53
CA SER A 209 -12.91 -50.75 -15.21
C SER A 209 -14.29 -51.44 -15.16
N VAL A 210 -14.48 -52.41 -16.00
CA VAL A 210 -15.69 -53.27 -16.02
C VAL A 210 -15.25 -54.71 -16.23
N SER A 211 -15.84 -55.60 -15.46
CA SER A 211 -15.79 -57.05 -15.67
C SER A 211 -17.15 -57.57 -16.06
N ILE A 212 -17.16 -58.68 -16.80
CA ILE A 212 -18.42 -59.35 -17.17
C ILE A 212 -18.41 -60.78 -16.63
N THR A 213 -19.58 -61.26 -16.28
CA THR A 213 -19.80 -62.69 -15.91
C THR A 213 -20.98 -63.19 -16.75
N GLU A 214 -20.95 -64.49 -17.07
CA GLU A 214 -22.06 -65.18 -17.73
C GLU A 214 -22.85 -66.01 -16.74
N SER A 215 -24.18 -66.15 -16.98
CA SER A 215 -25.06 -66.96 -16.15
C SER A 215 -24.80 -68.47 -16.28
N VAL A 216 -24.36 -68.90 -17.41
CA VAL A 216 -24.04 -70.28 -17.72
C VAL A 216 -23.01 -70.37 -18.86
N ASN A 217 -22.10 -71.34 -18.75
CA ASN A 217 -21.11 -71.66 -19.76
C ASN A 217 -21.31 -73.13 -20.21
N ASN A 218 -20.77 -73.56 -21.36
CA ASN A 218 -21.02 -74.87 -21.99
C ASN A 218 -22.50 -75.10 -22.32
N ILE A 219 -23.00 -74.36 -23.26
CA ILE A 219 -24.42 -74.30 -23.64
C ILE A 219 -24.71 -75.12 -24.93
N CYS A 220 -25.96 -75.52 -25.08
CA CYS A 220 -26.47 -76.01 -26.36
C CYS A 220 -27.02 -74.83 -27.20
N GLU A 221 -27.15 -75.04 -28.51
CA GLU A 221 -27.80 -74.09 -29.41
C GLU A 221 -29.22 -73.71 -28.89
N GLY A 222 -29.53 -72.39 -28.86
CA GLY A 222 -30.81 -71.89 -28.40
C GLY A 222 -30.91 -71.69 -26.88
N THR A 223 -29.83 -71.92 -26.10
CA THR A 223 -29.80 -71.65 -24.66
C THR A 223 -29.61 -70.14 -24.46
N ASN A 224 -30.53 -69.54 -23.69
CA ASN A 224 -30.44 -68.12 -23.31
C ASN A 224 -29.34 -67.94 -22.26
N VAL A 225 -28.39 -67.01 -22.50
CA VAL A 225 -27.31 -66.64 -21.60
C VAL A 225 -27.43 -65.19 -21.23
N THR A 226 -27.40 -64.88 -19.95
CA THR A 226 -27.36 -63.54 -19.44
C THR A 226 -25.93 -63.14 -19.02
N PHE A 227 -25.43 -62.09 -19.59
CA PHE A 227 -24.18 -61.46 -19.22
C PHE A 227 -24.44 -60.29 -18.29
N THR A 228 -23.72 -60.19 -17.18
CA THR A 228 -23.82 -59.11 -16.17
C THR A 228 -22.49 -58.34 -16.12
N ALA A 229 -22.60 -57.04 -16.23
CA ALA A 229 -21.47 -56.12 -16.09
C ALA A 229 -21.32 -55.66 -14.63
N THR A 230 -20.12 -55.77 -14.08
CA THR A 230 -19.77 -55.28 -12.74
C THR A 230 -18.74 -54.18 -12.90
N PRO A 231 -19.11 -52.92 -12.64
CA PRO A 231 -18.19 -51.81 -12.77
C PRO A 231 -17.32 -51.68 -11.54
N THR A 232 -16.10 -51.18 -11.72
CA THR A 232 -15.24 -50.66 -10.67
C THR A 232 -15.10 -49.14 -10.89
N ASN A 233 -15.39 -48.34 -9.88
CA ASN A 233 -15.40 -46.88 -9.95
C ASN A 233 -16.29 -46.30 -11.07
N GLY A 234 -17.42 -46.95 -11.37
CA GLY A 234 -18.35 -46.55 -12.44
C GLY A 234 -19.26 -45.37 -12.06
N GLY A 235 -19.16 -44.84 -10.81
CA GLY A 235 -20.05 -43.78 -10.32
C GLY A 235 -21.43 -44.29 -9.92
N ALA A 236 -22.36 -43.37 -9.61
CA ALA A 236 -23.72 -43.70 -9.17
C ALA A 236 -24.61 -44.20 -10.29
N THR A 237 -24.39 -43.76 -11.53
CA THR A 237 -25.24 -44.08 -12.71
C THR A 237 -24.38 -44.42 -13.93
N PRO A 238 -23.63 -45.55 -13.91
CA PRO A 238 -22.80 -45.93 -15.06
C PRO A 238 -23.68 -46.32 -16.22
N SER A 239 -23.26 -45.97 -17.45
CA SER A 239 -23.88 -46.41 -18.69
C SER A 239 -23.09 -47.53 -19.32
N TYR A 240 -23.79 -48.52 -19.96
CA TYR A 240 -23.14 -49.67 -20.57
C TYR A 240 -23.61 -49.82 -22.01
N GLN A 241 -22.66 -50.24 -22.88
CA GLN A 241 -22.91 -50.64 -24.24
C GLN A 241 -22.30 -52.04 -24.46
N TRP A 242 -23.12 -53.02 -24.85
CA TRP A 242 -22.69 -54.38 -25.17
C TRP A 242 -22.33 -54.51 -26.65
N TYR A 243 -21.25 -55.23 -26.88
CA TYR A 243 -20.78 -55.54 -28.25
C TYR A 243 -20.61 -57.03 -28.43
N LEU A 244 -21.12 -57.54 -29.56
CA LEU A 244 -20.83 -58.88 -30.05
C LEU A 244 -20.01 -58.77 -31.35
N ASN A 245 -18.77 -59.27 -31.38
CA ASN A 245 -17.87 -59.13 -32.53
C ASN A 245 -17.80 -57.66 -33.04
N SER A 246 -17.65 -56.70 -32.12
CA SER A 246 -17.58 -55.28 -32.41
C SER A 246 -18.89 -54.63 -32.94
N VAL A 247 -19.99 -55.37 -33.00
CA VAL A 247 -21.32 -54.84 -33.35
C VAL A 247 -22.08 -54.52 -32.07
N PRO A 248 -22.65 -53.32 -31.88
CA PRO A 248 -23.45 -52.97 -30.70
C PRO A 248 -24.74 -53.82 -30.69
N VAL A 249 -25.01 -54.51 -29.56
CA VAL A 249 -26.12 -55.45 -29.41
C VAL A 249 -27.05 -55.16 -28.24
N GLY A 250 -26.65 -54.28 -27.30
CA GLY A 250 -27.50 -53.96 -26.14
C GLY A 250 -26.95 -52.86 -25.26
N ILE A 251 -27.77 -52.34 -24.34
CA ILE A 251 -27.44 -51.34 -23.34
C ILE A 251 -27.86 -51.84 -21.94
N GLY A 252 -27.33 -51.17 -20.88
CA GLY A 252 -27.69 -51.50 -19.50
C GLY A 252 -26.71 -52.47 -18.81
N ALA A 253 -26.90 -52.70 -17.51
CA ALA A 253 -25.97 -53.48 -16.67
C ALA A 253 -26.02 -54.99 -16.98
N ALA A 254 -27.02 -55.47 -17.69
CA ALA A 254 -27.15 -56.85 -18.16
C ALA A 254 -27.57 -56.91 -19.65
N TYR A 255 -27.12 -57.95 -20.33
CA TYR A 255 -27.46 -58.29 -21.71
C TYR A 255 -27.77 -59.78 -21.80
N SER A 256 -28.85 -60.13 -22.48
CA SER A 256 -29.22 -61.53 -22.69
C SER A 256 -29.31 -61.85 -24.18
N ASN A 257 -28.85 -63.02 -24.56
CA ASN A 257 -28.86 -63.50 -25.94
C ASN A 257 -29.06 -65.01 -25.96
#